data_44d5749a6a500df8a2c3d2443c05cd78
#
_entry.id   44d5749a6a500df8a2c3d2443c05cd78
#
_cell.length_a   1.000
_cell.length_b   1.000
_cell.length_c   1.000
_cell.angle_alpha   90.00
_cell.angle_beta   90.00
_cell.angle_gamma   90.00
#
_symmetry.space_group_name_H-M   'P 1'
#
loop_
_entity.id
_entity.type
_entity.pdbx_description
1 polymer ?
#
loop_
_entity_poly.entity_id
_entity_poly.type
_entity_poly.pdbx_seq_one_letter_code
_entity_poly.pdbx_strand_id
1 'polypeptide(L)'
;MKKLSVCVLFGGVSSEHEVSLRSAESVLNRLDKDKYHIFPVGITKDGDWILFGGKDYGMLPAGTWQNCEDNRRAALSPVRGQGLLSFENDCVVRERIDVVFPVMHGENCEDGAIQGLLQIAGIPYVGPHVAASAACMDKTITKLIADAAGVRQAAWQLVTREGFARSRENALNTVEARFAYPVFVKPAGTGSSVGVAKAKDRSALEAAIEAALKYDRKVLIEEFISGQEVEVAVLGNDNPFASICGEIDSGAEFYDYDAKYISDCAHLYIPARISEQTTEQVRELAVRVYKAMGCRGMSRVDFFVKSDGEVVFNEINTIPGFTSISMYPKLFEASGIPYSDLLDDLIALALEA
;
A
#
# COMPACT_ATOMS: atom_id res chain seq x y z
N MET A 1 -28.58 -4.29 -17.42
CA MET A 1 -28.17 -3.05 -16.72
C MET A 1 -27.12 -2.31 -17.56
N LYS A 2 -26.98 -1.01 -17.44
CA LYS A 2 -25.89 -0.28 -18.11
C LYS A 2 -24.58 -0.65 -17.42
N LYS A 3 -23.54 -1.00 -18.20
CA LYS A 3 -22.20 -1.28 -17.63
C LYS A 3 -21.65 -0.02 -16.95
N LEU A 4 -20.97 -0.20 -15.82
CA LEU A 4 -20.21 0.88 -15.19
C LEU A 4 -18.88 1.09 -15.92
N SER A 5 -18.49 2.33 -16.07
CA SER A 5 -17.21 2.73 -16.65
C SER A 5 -16.14 2.79 -15.56
N VAL A 6 -15.24 1.80 -15.56
CA VAL A 6 -14.16 1.65 -14.56
C VAL A 6 -12.84 2.04 -15.20
N CYS A 7 -12.17 3.05 -14.64
CA CYS A 7 -10.79 3.37 -15.01
C CYS A 7 -9.83 2.68 -14.07
N VAL A 8 -9.03 1.75 -14.57
CA VAL A 8 -7.97 1.09 -13.81
C VAL A 8 -6.68 1.87 -14.03
N LEU A 9 -6.18 2.54 -12.97
CA LEU A 9 -4.90 3.27 -13.00
C LEU A 9 -3.77 2.36 -12.57
N PHE A 10 -2.67 2.36 -13.33
CA PHE A 10 -1.50 1.54 -13.02
C PHE A 10 -0.18 2.24 -13.39
N GLY A 11 0.95 1.66 -12.96
CA GLY A 11 2.28 2.22 -13.16
C GLY A 11 2.61 3.29 -12.13
N GLY A 12 3.00 4.48 -12.58
CA GLY A 12 3.34 5.63 -11.74
C GLY A 12 4.83 5.91 -11.64
N VAL A 13 5.15 7.12 -11.21
CA VAL A 13 6.52 7.56 -10.90
C VAL A 13 6.84 7.10 -9.48
N SER A 14 7.21 5.84 -9.34
CA SER A 14 7.44 5.17 -8.05
C SER A 14 8.44 4.04 -8.23
N SER A 15 9.16 3.70 -7.16
CA SER A 15 10.01 2.51 -7.10
C SER A 15 9.23 1.20 -7.24
N GLU A 16 7.91 1.24 -7.03
CA GLU A 16 7.00 0.09 -7.09
C GLU A 16 6.25 -0.03 -8.43
N HIS A 17 6.73 0.69 -9.47
CA HIS A 17 6.12 0.69 -10.80
C HIS A 17 5.86 -0.72 -11.37
N GLU A 18 6.84 -1.61 -11.31
CA GLU A 18 6.74 -2.97 -11.84
C GLU A 18 5.74 -3.83 -11.05
N VAL A 19 5.64 -3.60 -9.74
CA VAL A 19 4.64 -4.28 -8.89
C VAL A 19 3.24 -3.86 -9.31
N SER A 20 3.05 -2.57 -9.60
CA SER A 20 1.80 -2.03 -10.12
C SER A 20 1.40 -2.66 -11.45
N LEU A 21 2.34 -2.85 -12.39
CA LEU A 21 2.06 -3.49 -13.68
C LEU A 21 1.55 -4.94 -13.52
N ARG A 22 2.16 -5.71 -12.60
CA ARG A 22 1.71 -7.08 -12.28
C ARG A 22 0.36 -7.10 -11.57
N SER A 23 0.12 -6.18 -10.64
CA SER A 23 -1.17 -6.03 -9.96
C SER A 23 -2.27 -5.67 -10.95
N ALA A 24 -1.99 -4.75 -11.89
CA ALA A 24 -2.94 -4.32 -12.91
C ALA A 24 -3.30 -5.45 -13.87
N GLU A 25 -2.35 -6.25 -14.32
CA GLU A 25 -2.62 -7.45 -15.11
C GLU A 25 -3.61 -8.37 -14.41
N SER A 26 -3.36 -8.64 -13.12
CA SER A 26 -4.23 -9.49 -12.30
C SER A 26 -5.65 -8.92 -12.18
N VAL A 27 -5.79 -7.64 -11.90
CA VAL A 27 -7.09 -6.97 -11.76
C VAL A 27 -7.84 -6.93 -13.09
N LEU A 28 -7.19 -6.48 -14.17
CA LEU A 28 -7.78 -6.35 -15.50
C LEU A 28 -8.25 -7.67 -16.08
N ASN A 29 -7.56 -8.78 -15.77
CA ASN A 29 -7.96 -10.12 -16.19
C ASN A 29 -9.16 -10.67 -15.41
N ARG A 30 -9.41 -10.18 -14.18
CA ARG A 30 -10.46 -10.69 -13.29
C ARG A 30 -11.71 -9.80 -13.20
N LEU A 31 -11.62 -8.55 -13.66
CA LEU A 31 -12.80 -7.70 -13.76
C LEU A 31 -13.79 -8.26 -14.78
N ASP A 32 -15.06 -8.33 -14.37
CA ASP A 32 -16.15 -8.86 -15.18
C ASP A 32 -16.50 -7.91 -16.33
N LYS A 33 -16.13 -8.28 -17.56
CA LYS A 33 -16.39 -7.49 -18.77
C LYS A 33 -17.87 -7.38 -19.13
N ASP A 34 -18.72 -8.18 -18.52
CA ASP A 34 -20.19 -8.07 -18.70
C ASP A 34 -20.79 -7.01 -17.77
N LYS A 35 -20.17 -6.74 -16.63
CA LYS A 35 -20.56 -5.70 -15.66
C LYS A 35 -19.91 -4.35 -15.97
N TYR A 36 -18.65 -4.36 -16.45
CA TYR A 36 -17.79 -3.19 -16.55
C TYR A 36 -17.36 -2.87 -17.98
N HIS A 37 -17.30 -1.56 -18.27
CA HIS A 37 -16.55 -1.02 -19.39
C HIS A 37 -15.21 -0.52 -18.84
N ILE A 38 -14.11 -1.18 -19.20
CA ILE A 38 -12.82 -1.01 -18.55
C ILE A 38 -11.95 -0.06 -19.38
N PHE A 39 -11.38 0.95 -18.74
CA PHE A 39 -10.40 1.88 -19.28
C PHE A 39 -9.07 1.70 -18.57
N PRO A 40 -8.14 0.89 -19.11
CA PRO A 40 -6.81 0.73 -18.52
C PRO A 40 -5.95 1.96 -18.83
N VAL A 41 -5.56 2.71 -17.81
CA VAL A 41 -4.72 3.90 -17.94
C VAL A 41 -3.41 3.70 -17.20
N GLY A 42 -2.33 3.64 -17.95
CA GLY A 42 -0.97 3.51 -17.42
C GLY A 42 -0.30 4.86 -17.26
N ILE A 43 0.47 5.01 -16.18
CA ILE A 43 1.35 6.15 -15.95
C ILE A 43 2.79 5.62 -16.07
N THR A 44 3.56 6.19 -16.97
CA THR A 44 4.96 5.79 -17.18
C THR A 44 5.86 6.24 -16.02
N LYS A 45 7.10 5.78 -15.98
CA LYS A 45 8.11 6.27 -15.01
C LYS A 45 8.46 7.75 -15.20
N ASP A 46 8.23 8.29 -16.39
CA ASP A 46 8.44 9.70 -16.70
C ASP A 46 7.21 10.57 -16.42
N GLY A 47 6.09 9.94 -16.01
CA GLY A 47 4.84 10.61 -15.66
C GLY A 47 3.87 10.82 -16.81
N ASP A 48 4.10 10.23 -17.99
CA ASP A 48 3.15 10.27 -19.09
C ASP A 48 1.96 9.35 -18.84
N TRP A 49 0.77 9.84 -19.14
CA TRP A 49 -0.48 9.09 -18.99
C TRP A 49 -0.93 8.53 -20.34
N ILE A 50 -1.18 7.23 -20.38
CA ILE A 50 -1.51 6.49 -21.61
C ILE A 50 -2.75 5.64 -21.36
N LEU A 51 -3.82 5.86 -22.13
CA LEU A 51 -4.91 4.91 -22.28
C LEU A 51 -4.39 3.73 -23.11
N PHE A 52 -4.23 2.58 -22.44
CA PHE A 52 -3.72 1.38 -23.07
C PHE A 52 -4.78 0.76 -23.98
N GLY A 53 -4.47 0.67 -25.27
CA GLY A 53 -5.36 0.13 -26.31
C GLY A 53 -5.24 -1.37 -26.55
N GLY A 54 -4.23 -2.03 -25.95
CA GLY A 54 -3.99 -3.46 -26.13
C GLY A 54 -5.06 -4.34 -25.50
N LYS A 55 -5.20 -5.55 -26.06
CA LYS A 55 -6.12 -6.58 -25.56
C LYS A 55 -5.44 -7.61 -24.67
N ASP A 56 -4.13 -7.71 -24.77
CA ASP A 56 -3.29 -8.62 -23.98
C ASP A 56 -2.68 -7.86 -22.79
N TYR A 57 -3.20 -8.11 -21.61
CA TYR A 57 -2.68 -7.49 -20.39
C TYR A 57 -1.34 -8.08 -19.93
N GLY A 58 -0.89 -9.20 -20.49
CA GLY A 58 0.47 -9.72 -20.29
C GLY A 58 1.57 -8.79 -20.77
N MET A 59 1.24 -7.83 -21.65
CA MET A 59 2.18 -6.77 -22.07
C MET A 59 2.58 -5.83 -20.91
N LEU A 60 1.77 -5.73 -19.85
CA LEU A 60 2.06 -4.87 -18.70
C LEU A 60 3.31 -5.36 -17.94
N PRO A 61 3.30 -6.56 -17.35
CA PRO A 61 4.48 -7.08 -16.63
C PRO A 61 5.67 -7.36 -17.57
N ALA A 62 5.42 -7.57 -18.87
CA ALA A 62 6.50 -7.70 -19.87
C ALA A 62 7.19 -6.35 -20.17
N GLY A 63 6.66 -5.21 -19.68
CA GLY A 63 7.22 -3.87 -19.91
C GLY A 63 7.06 -3.37 -21.34
N THR A 64 6.22 -4.03 -22.16
CA THR A 64 6.03 -3.70 -23.58
C THR A 64 4.76 -2.91 -23.89
N TRP A 65 3.91 -2.69 -22.88
CA TRP A 65 2.61 -2.05 -23.00
C TRP A 65 2.66 -0.64 -23.60
N GLN A 66 3.75 0.10 -23.38
CA GLN A 66 3.94 1.46 -23.91
C GLN A 66 4.11 1.47 -25.42
N ASN A 67 4.50 0.34 -26.02
CA ASN A 67 4.75 0.21 -27.46
C ASN A 67 3.51 -0.26 -28.25
N CYS A 68 2.35 -0.39 -27.62
CA CYS A 68 1.13 -0.79 -28.30
C CYS A 68 0.65 0.32 -29.26
N GLU A 69 0.40 -0.04 -30.52
CA GLU A 69 0.02 0.90 -31.59
C GLU A 69 -1.33 1.59 -31.31
N ASP A 70 -2.24 0.91 -30.60
CA ASP A 70 -3.57 1.44 -30.25
C ASP A 70 -3.56 2.36 -29.01
N ASN A 71 -2.39 2.62 -28.44
CA ASN A 71 -2.24 3.51 -27.29
C ASN A 71 -2.60 4.96 -27.65
N ARG A 72 -3.20 5.64 -26.66
CA ARG A 72 -3.51 7.07 -26.78
C ARG A 72 -2.97 7.80 -25.57
N ARG A 73 -2.45 9.00 -25.77
CA ARG A 73 -2.17 9.90 -24.66
C ARG A 73 -3.48 10.19 -23.95
N ALA A 74 -3.44 10.25 -22.61
CA ALA A 74 -4.63 10.43 -21.81
C ALA A 74 -4.38 11.35 -20.60
N ALA A 75 -5.45 11.80 -19.97
CA ALA A 75 -5.40 12.46 -18.67
C ALA A 75 -6.77 12.34 -17.99
N LEU A 76 -6.81 12.22 -16.68
CA LEU A 76 -8.02 12.47 -15.92
C LEU A 76 -8.20 13.98 -15.74
N SER A 77 -9.34 14.50 -16.18
CA SER A 77 -9.62 15.93 -16.06
C SER A 77 -9.92 16.29 -14.60
N PRO A 78 -9.28 17.32 -14.04
CA PRO A 78 -9.67 17.86 -12.73
C PRO A 78 -11.02 18.58 -12.77
N VAL A 79 -11.56 18.86 -13.96
CA VAL A 79 -12.87 19.52 -14.12
C VAL A 79 -13.97 18.48 -13.94
N ARG A 80 -14.86 18.72 -12.98
CA ARG A 80 -15.95 17.82 -12.63
C ARG A 80 -16.81 17.45 -13.85
N GLY A 81 -17.12 16.16 -13.98
CA GLY A 81 -17.95 15.61 -15.04
C GLY A 81 -17.27 15.44 -16.40
N GLN A 82 -15.97 15.77 -16.53
CA GLN A 82 -15.25 15.57 -17.78
C GLN A 82 -14.62 14.15 -17.90
N GLY A 83 -14.35 13.49 -16.80
CA GLY A 83 -13.85 12.12 -16.77
C GLY A 83 -12.46 11.96 -17.39
N LEU A 84 -12.29 10.91 -18.19
CA LEU A 84 -11.05 10.60 -18.91
C LEU A 84 -11.02 11.34 -20.25
N LEU A 85 -9.94 12.04 -20.51
CA LEU A 85 -9.62 12.66 -21.79
C LEU A 85 -8.59 11.79 -22.50
N SER A 86 -8.84 11.43 -23.76
CA SER A 86 -7.84 10.81 -24.63
C SER A 86 -7.64 11.66 -25.87
N PHE A 87 -6.41 11.64 -26.39
CA PHE A 87 -6.00 12.50 -27.50
C PHE A 87 -5.78 11.65 -28.75
N GLU A 88 -6.56 11.91 -29.80
CA GLU A 88 -6.54 11.16 -31.05
C GLU A 88 -6.63 12.14 -32.24
N ASN A 89 -5.62 12.14 -33.14
CA ASN A 89 -5.61 12.93 -34.38
C ASN A 89 -6.06 14.40 -34.17
N ASP A 90 -5.44 15.09 -33.21
CA ASP A 90 -5.76 16.49 -32.81
C ASP A 90 -7.15 16.70 -32.20
N CYS A 91 -7.89 15.62 -31.96
CA CYS A 91 -9.18 15.64 -31.29
C CYS A 91 -9.05 15.16 -29.82
N VAL A 92 -9.87 15.73 -28.95
CA VAL A 92 -10.02 15.27 -27.57
C VAL A 92 -11.30 14.44 -27.47
N VAL A 93 -11.13 13.17 -27.16
CA VAL A 93 -12.26 12.27 -26.86
C VAL A 93 -12.47 12.26 -25.36
N ARG A 94 -13.73 12.33 -24.92
CA ARG A 94 -14.12 12.33 -23.52
C ARG A 94 -14.88 11.07 -23.20
N GLU A 95 -14.39 10.36 -22.15
CA GLU A 95 -15.05 9.18 -21.63
C GLU A 95 -15.54 9.47 -20.21
N ARG A 96 -16.82 9.18 -19.97
CA ARG A 96 -17.35 9.22 -18.61
C ARG A 96 -16.77 8.09 -17.81
N ILE A 97 -16.21 8.40 -16.66
CA ILE A 97 -15.75 7.42 -15.68
C ILE A 97 -16.70 7.45 -14.48
N ASP A 98 -17.25 6.30 -14.13
CA ASP A 98 -18.12 6.14 -12.96
C ASP A 98 -17.31 5.87 -11.70
N VAL A 99 -16.16 5.16 -11.81
CA VAL A 99 -15.25 4.87 -10.70
C VAL A 99 -13.82 4.68 -11.20
N VAL A 100 -12.83 5.09 -10.41
CA VAL A 100 -11.42 4.80 -10.65
C VAL A 100 -10.97 3.71 -9.68
N PHE A 101 -10.27 2.70 -10.20
CA PHE A 101 -9.59 1.68 -9.41
C PHE A 101 -8.08 1.91 -9.50
N PRO A 102 -7.45 2.60 -8.52
CA PRO A 102 -6.02 2.76 -8.51
C PRO A 102 -5.37 1.43 -8.08
N VAL A 103 -4.48 0.93 -8.94
CA VAL A 103 -3.68 -0.28 -8.73
C VAL A 103 -2.20 0.12 -8.80
N MET A 104 -1.91 1.27 -8.24
CA MET A 104 -0.59 1.86 -8.15
C MET A 104 -0.08 1.70 -6.72
N HIS A 105 1.24 1.73 -6.52
CA HIS A 105 1.85 1.55 -5.21
C HIS A 105 2.88 2.64 -4.92
N GLY A 106 3.07 2.94 -3.61
CA GLY A 106 4.05 3.89 -3.12
C GLY A 106 3.71 5.36 -3.38
N GLU A 107 4.73 6.13 -3.72
CA GLU A 107 4.66 7.58 -3.92
C GLU A 107 3.63 7.96 -5.00
N ASN A 108 2.90 9.04 -4.77
CA ASN A 108 1.81 9.56 -5.60
C ASN A 108 0.56 8.66 -5.67
N CYS A 109 0.56 7.49 -5.06
CA CYS A 109 -0.60 6.60 -5.03
C CYS A 109 -1.14 6.34 -3.63
N GLU A 110 -0.29 6.01 -2.68
CA GLU A 110 -0.70 5.66 -1.31
C GLU A 110 -0.62 6.86 -0.35
N ASP A 111 -0.12 8.01 -0.81
CA ASP A 111 0.15 9.22 -0.03
C ASP A 111 -0.95 10.30 -0.09
N GLY A 112 -2.03 10.05 -0.84
CA GLY A 112 -3.15 10.98 -1.00
C GLY A 112 -3.08 11.85 -2.26
N ALA A 113 -2.00 11.81 -3.04
CA ALA A 113 -1.85 12.65 -4.24
C ALA A 113 -2.87 12.31 -5.32
N ILE A 114 -2.95 11.05 -5.75
CA ILE A 114 -3.95 10.60 -6.74
C ILE A 114 -5.38 10.74 -6.19
N GLN A 115 -5.60 10.44 -4.91
CA GLN A 115 -6.89 10.60 -4.26
C GLN A 115 -7.35 12.07 -4.28
N GLY A 116 -6.41 13.00 -4.10
CA GLY A 116 -6.67 14.44 -4.19
C GLY A 116 -7.13 14.87 -5.58
N LEU A 117 -6.49 14.38 -6.65
CA LEU A 117 -6.91 14.61 -8.02
C LEU A 117 -8.34 14.09 -8.26
N LEU A 118 -8.61 12.85 -7.84
CA LEU A 118 -9.92 12.20 -8.03
C LEU A 118 -11.02 12.91 -7.24
N GLN A 119 -10.72 13.36 -6.02
CA GLN A 119 -11.65 14.15 -5.20
C GLN A 119 -11.98 15.51 -5.83
N ILE A 120 -10.99 16.22 -6.39
CA ILE A 120 -11.21 17.48 -7.13
C ILE A 120 -12.07 17.21 -8.35
N ALA A 121 -11.76 16.17 -9.13
CA ALA A 121 -12.51 15.77 -10.31
C ALA A 121 -13.95 15.30 -10.00
N GLY A 122 -14.23 14.96 -8.72
CA GLY A 122 -15.51 14.43 -8.27
C GLY A 122 -15.78 13.03 -8.83
N ILE A 123 -14.74 12.23 -9.00
CA ILE A 123 -14.84 10.84 -9.47
C ILE A 123 -14.67 9.91 -8.26
N PRO A 124 -15.62 9.01 -7.98
CA PRO A 124 -15.48 7.96 -6.99
C PRO A 124 -14.23 7.09 -7.25
N TYR A 125 -13.61 6.57 -6.21
CA TYR A 125 -12.42 5.73 -6.35
C TYR A 125 -12.32 4.68 -5.24
N VAL A 126 -11.70 3.56 -5.59
CA VAL A 126 -11.45 2.45 -4.68
C VAL A 126 -10.29 2.80 -3.73
N GLY A 127 -10.48 2.50 -2.46
CA GLY A 127 -9.47 2.67 -1.40
C GLY A 127 -9.71 3.89 -0.51
N PRO A 128 -8.80 4.10 0.45
CA PRO A 128 -8.91 5.19 1.43
C PRO A 128 -8.84 6.58 0.83
N HIS A 129 -9.43 7.55 1.52
CA HIS A 129 -9.43 8.95 1.10
C HIS A 129 -8.10 9.64 1.43
N VAL A 130 -7.94 10.89 0.93
CA VAL A 130 -6.71 11.70 1.03
C VAL A 130 -6.11 11.70 2.44
N ALA A 131 -6.90 11.99 3.46
CA ALA A 131 -6.40 12.11 4.83
C ALA A 131 -5.87 10.77 5.38
N ALA A 132 -6.60 9.68 5.16
CA ALA A 132 -6.20 8.35 5.59
C ALA A 132 -4.95 7.88 4.82
N SER A 133 -4.93 8.05 3.50
CA SER A 133 -3.77 7.70 2.66
C SER A 133 -2.51 8.43 3.12
N ALA A 134 -2.58 9.75 3.28
CA ALA A 134 -1.44 10.56 3.73
C ALA A 134 -0.98 10.20 5.16
N ALA A 135 -1.93 9.94 6.08
CA ALA A 135 -1.61 9.56 7.45
C ALA A 135 -0.97 8.17 7.53
N CYS A 136 -1.46 7.21 6.75
CA CYS A 136 -0.92 5.84 6.72
C CYS A 136 0.45 5.76 6.04
N MET A 137 0.72 6.61 5.04
CA MET A 137 2.03 6.66 4.38
C MET A 137 3.12 7.20 5.32
N ASP A 138 2.81 8.18 6.16
CA ASP A 138 3.74 8.74 7.13
C ASP A 138 3.75 7.91 8.42
N LYS A 139 4.76 7.07 8.59
CA LYS A 139 4.91 6.18 9.75
C LYS A 139 4.84 6.92 11.09
N THR A 140 5.30 8.19 11.16
CA THR A 140 5.24 8.97 12.39
C THR A 140 3.82 9.37 12.75
N ILE A 141 2.99 9.71 11.75
CA ILE A 141 1.57 10.03 11.94
C ILE A 141 0.80 8.75 12.27
N THR A 142 1.05 7.67 11.55
CA THR A 142 0.48 6.34 11.83
C THR A 142 0.70 5.95 13.29
N LYS A 143 1.94 6.08 13.79
CA LYS A 143 2.29 5.76 15.18
C LYS A 143 1.53 6.61 16.19
N LEU A 144 1.40 7.91 15.96
CA LEU A 144 0.64 8.80 16.85
C LEU A 144 -0.85 8.44 16.90
N ILE A 145 -1.44 8.09 15.76
CA ILE A 145 -2.86 7.68 15.70
C ILE A 145 -3.05 6.31 16.37
N ALA A 146 -2.15 5.36 16.16
CA ALA A 146 -2.20 4.04 16.80
C ALA A 146 -2.06 4.15 18.32
N ASP A 147 -1.17 5.01 18.83
CA ASP A 147 -1.04 5.32 20.27
C ASP A 147 -2.36 5.89 20.83
N ALA A 148 -2.96 6.87 20.13
CA ALA A 148 -4.22 7.46 20.53
C ALA A 148 -5.40 6.46 20.51
N ALA A 149 -5.34 5.46 19.62
CA ALA A 149 -6.31 4.36 19.55
C ALA A 149 -6.07 3.25 20.60
N GLY A 150 -5.03 3.37 21.42
CA GLY A 150 -4.67 2.37 22.43
C GLY A 150 -4.18 1.05 21.83
N VAL A 151 -3.55 1.08 20.67
CA VAL A 151 -3.00 -0.09 19.99
C VAL A 151 -1.52 -0.24 20.35
N ARG A 152 -1.15 -1.41 20.87
CA ARG A 152 0.26 -1.74 21.18
C ARG A 152 1.09 -1.77 19.89
N GLN A 153 2.18 -1.04 19.87
CA GLN A 153 3.14 -0.97 18.76
C GLN A 153 4.57 -0.92 19.29
N ALA A 154 5.55 -1.09 18.40
CA ALA A 154 6.96 -0.94 18.77
C ALA A 154 7.21 0.46 19.35
N ALA A 155 7.97 0.54 20.44
CA ALA A 155 8.42 1.83 20.95
C ALA A 155 9.26 2.54 19.89
N TRP A 156 9.08 3.84 19.74
CA TRP A 156 9.66 4.57 18.63
C TRP A 156 10.16 5.96 19.01
N GLN A 157 11.07 6.50 18.20
CA GLN A 157 11.60 7.85 18.32
C GLN A 157 11.82 8.45 16.94
N LEU A 158 11.45 9.72 16.81
CA LEU A 158 11.70 10.50 15.60
C LEU A 158 13.08 11.15 15.65
N VAL A 159 13.83 10.98 14.57
CA VAL A 159 15.04 11.75 14.25
C VAL A 159 14.79 12.56 13.00
N THR A 160 14.93 13.89 13.07
CA THR A 160 14.77 14.76 11.91
C THR A 160 16.12 15.10 11.30
N ARG A 161 16.15 15.40 9.99
CA ARG A 161 17.36 15.83 9.28
C ARG A 161 18.02 17.03 9.96
N GLU A 162 17.22 18.02 10.34
CA GLU A 162 17.73 19.21 11.02
C GLU A 162 18.30 18.90 12.40
N GLY A 163 17.58 18.09 13.21
CA GLY A 163 18.03 17.68 14.53
C GLY A 163 19.35 16.91 14.49
N PHE A 164 19.46 15.96 13.54
CA PHE A 164 20.68 15.18 13.34
C PHE A 164 21.86 16.04 12.84
N ALA A 165 21.61 16.96 11.91
CA ALA A 165 22.64 17.87 11.43
C ALA A 165 23.12 18.85 12.51
N ARG A 166 22.23 19.26 13.43
CA ARG A 166 22.57 20.17 14.54
C ARG A 166 23.45 19.49 15.59
N SER A 167 23.15 18.24 15.95
CA SER A 167 23.93 17.48 16.94
C SER A 167 23.71 15.97 16.76
N ARG A 168 24.58 15.33 15.97
CA ARG A 168 24.61 13.87 15.79
C ARG A 168 24.73 13.14 17.11
N GLU A 169 25.70 13.57 17.92
CA GLU A 169 25.99 12.96 19.21
C GLU A 169 24.77 12.93 20.12
N ASN A 170 24.04 14.03 20.22
CA ASN A 170 22.84 14.11 21.02
C ASN A 170 21.72 13.22 20.46
N ALA A 171 21.55 13.16 19.14
CA ALA A 171 20.55 12.28 18.52
C ALA A 171 20.84 10.81 18.83
N LEU A 172 22.09 10.36 18.67
CA LEU A 172 22.51 8.99 18.98
C LEU A 172 22.34 8.67 20.46
N ASN A 173 22.81 9.56 21.36
CA ASN A 173 22.69 9.38 22.81
C ASN A 173 21.23 9.28 23.26
N THR A 174 20.32 10.05 22.64
CA THR A 174 18.90 10.01 22.97
C THR A 174 18.26 8.67 22.55
N VAL A 175 18.66 8.11 21.41
CA VAL A 175 18.22 6.79 20.97
C VAL A 175 18.74 5.71 21.92
N GLU A 176 20.03 5.72 22.25
CA GLU A 176 20.67 4.73 23.13
C GLU A 176 20.17 4.79 24.58
N ALA A 177 19.73 5.98 25.05
CA ALA A 177 19.10 6.12 26.35
C ALA A 177 17.70 5.46 26.40
N ARG A 178 17.06 5.28 25.25
CA ARG A 178 15.70 4.75 25.16
C ARG A 178 15.63 3.28 24.73
N PHE A 179 16.55 2.85 23.86
CA PHE A 179 16.50 1.53 23.24
C PHE A 179 17.81 0.75 23.45
N ALA A 180 17.66 -0.55 23.70
CA ALA A 180 18.75 -1.50 23.53
C ALA A 180 18.88 -1.89 22.05
N TYR A 181 20.10 -2.22 21.62
CA TYR A 181 20.34 -2.79 20.30
C TYR A 181 19.86 -4.25 20.20
N PRO A 182 19.43 -4.72 19.02
CA PRO A 182 19.34 -3.98 17.79
C PRO A 182 18.09 -3.07 17.73
N VAL A 183 18.16 -2.03 16.89
CA VAL A 183 17.03 -1.16 16.56
C VAL A 183 16.78 -1.15 15.06
N PHE A 184 15.55 -0.85 14.64
CA PHE A 184 15.23 -0.56 13.24
C PHE A 184 15.27 0.94 12.96
N VAL A 185 15.80 1.29 11.80
CA VAL A 185 15.88 2.65 11.27
C VAL A 185 15.08 2.70 9.97
N LYS A 186 14.04 3.54 9.91
CA LYS A 186 13.11 3.58 8.78
C LYS A 186 12.89 5.04 8.34
N PRO A 187 12.99 5.38 7.04
CA PRO A 187 12.43 6.64 6.55
C PRO A 187 10.93 6.68 6.84
N ALA A 188 10.38 7.85 7.23
CA ALA A 188 8.99 7.93 7.66
C ALA A 188 7.98 7.73 6.51
N GLY A 189 8.28 8.30 5.33
CA GLY A 189 7.35 8.35 4.20
C GLY A 189 7.71 7.44 3.02
N THR A 190 8.46 6.35 3.23
CA THR A 190 8.77 5.38 2.16
C THR A 190 8.04 4.07 2.35
N GLY A 191 7.63 3.44 1.25
CA GLY A 191 7.08 2.08 1.20
C GLY A 191 8.14 1.00 0.94
N SER A 192 7.71 -0.25 0.81
CA SER A 192 8.49 -1.41 0.33
C SER A 192 9.88 -1.58 0.95
N SER A 193 10.03 -1.28 2.23
CA SER A 193 11.31 -1.39 2.97
C SER A 193 12.46 -0.55 2.40
N VAL A 194 12.20 0.42 1.51
CA VAL A 194 13.23 1.30 0.94
C VAL A 194 13.88 2.14 2.03
N GLY A 195 15.20 2.02 2.18
CA GLY A 195 15.98 2.75 3.18
C GLY A 195 15.83 2.25 4.62
N VAL A 196 15.17 1.11 4.84
CA VAL A 196 15.05 0.45 6.14
C VAL A 196 16.33 -0.32 6.46
N ALA A 197 16.81 -0.19 7.69
CA ALA A 197 18.00 -0.91 8.15
C ALA A 197 17.89 -1.37 9.62
N LYS A 198 18.51 -2.50 9.94
CA LYS A 198 18.67 -3.00 11.31
C LYS A 198 20.07 -2.61 11.82
N ALA A 199 20.11 -1.77 12.85
CA ALA A 199 21.35 -1.32 13.46
C ALA A 199 21.64 -2.16 14.72
N LYS A 200 22.83 -2.77 14.78
CA LYS A 200 23.26 -3.67 15.87
C LYS A 200 24.17 -2.96 16.89
N ASP A 201 24.62 -1.74 16.57
CA ASP A 201 25.48 -0.91 17.39
C ASP A 201 25.39 0.55 16.98
N ARG A 202 26.10 1.44 17.70
CA ARG A 202 26.11 2.89 17.47
C ARG A 202 26.58 3.27 16.06
N SER A 203 27.64 2.62 15.57
CA SER A 203 28.20 2.92 14.23
C SER A 203 27.20 2.56 13.13
N ALA A 204 26.56 1.40 13.26
CA ALA A 204 25.49 0.97 12.35
C ALA A 204 24.26 1.88 12.45
N LEU A 205 23.90 2.36 13.65
CA LEU A 205 22.80 3.32 13.84
C LEU A 205 23.07 4.63 13.12
N GLU A 206 24.27 5.21 13.29
CA GLU A 206 24.66 6.45 12.62
C GLU A 206 24.59 6.30 11.10
N ALA A 207 25.22 5.27 10.55
CA ALA A 207 25.21 4.98 9.13
C ALA A 207 23.79 4.77 8.56
N ALA A 208 22.94 4.04 9.31
CA ALA A 208 21.55 3.80 8.93
C ALA A 208 20.72 5.09 8.92
N ILE A 209 20.88 5.98 9.91
CA ILE A 209 20.20 7.29 9.92
C ILE A 209 20.66 8.14 8.73
N GLU A 210 21.97 8.21 8.44
CA GLU A 210 22.49 8.94 7.27
C GLU A 210 21.93 8.41 5.94
N ALA A 211 21.81 7.10 5.80
CA ALA A 211 21.24 6.46 4.63
C ALA A 211 19.73 6.76 4.51
N ALA A 212 18.97 6.61 5.59
CA ALA A 212 17.53 6.88 5.63
C ALA A 212 17.20 8.36 5.34
N LEU A 213 18.03 9.29 5.82
CA LEU A 213 17.89 10.74 5.57
C LEU A 213 18.08 11.15 4.09
N LYS A 214 18.57 10.24 3.22
CA LYS A 214 18.60 10.48 1.76
C LYS A 214 17.22 10.37 1.14
N TYR A 215 16.35 9.55 1.73
CA TYR A 215 14.99 9.28 1.25
C TYR A 215 13.95 10.19 1.88
N ASP A 216 14.09 10.51 3.18
CA ASP A 216 13.13 11.38 3.87
C ASP A 216 13.87 12.34 4.82
N ARG A 217 13.25 13.45 5.18
CA ARG A 217 13.71 14.36 6.22
C ARG A 217 13.39 13.89 7.64
N LYS A 218 12.55 12.87 7.78
CA LYS A 218 12.11 12.22 9.01
C LYS A 218 12.55 10.76 9.01
N VAL A 219 13.20 10.33 10.06
CA VAL A 219 13.64 8.96 10.27
C VAL A 219 13.05 8.44 11.57
N LEU A 220 12.38 7.32 11.49
CA LEU A 220 11.82 6.62 12.63
C LEU A 220 12.84 5.59 13.13
N ILE A 221 13.11 5.62 14.42
CA ILE A 221 13.89 4.59 15.12
C ILE A 221 12.91 3.77 15.95
N GLU A 222 12.93 2.45 15.79
CA GLU A 222 12.03 1.54 16.50
C GLU A 222 12.81 0.46 17.27
N GLU A 223 12.28 0.06 18.41
CA GLU A 223 12.74 -1.16 19.07
C GLU A 223 12.58 -2.37 18.16
N PHE A 224 13.47 -3.34 18.27
CA PHE A 224 13.33 -4.61 17.56
C PHE A 224 12.27 -5.48 18.22
N ILE A 225 11.25 -5.87 17.46
CA ILE A 225 10.25 -6.84 17.89
C ILE A 225 10.58 -8.19 17.27
N SER A 226 10.82 -9.21 18.13
CA SER A 226 10.94 -10.59 17.70
C SER A 226 9.57 -11.25 17.73
N GLY A 227 9.06 -11.69 16.59
CA GLY A 227 7.74 -12.30 16.46
C GLY A 227 7.48 -12.82 15.06
N GLN A 228 6.35 -13.52 14.88
CA GLN A 228 5.84 -13.93 13.57
C GLN A 228 5.25 -12.69 12.88
N GLU A 229 5.56 -12.50 11.60
CA GLU A 229 4.91 -11.45 10.78
C GLU A 229 3.54 -11.95 10.34
N VAL A 230 2.49 -11.27 10.79
CA VAL A 230 1.10 -11.63 10.53
C VAL A 230 0.40 -10.47 9.82
N GLU A 231 -0.19 -10.78 8.67
CA GLU A 231 -0.95 -9.85 7.86
C GLU A 231 -2.45 -10.18 7.91
N VAL A 232 -3.28 -9.14 7.90
CA VAL A 232 -4.74 -9.28 7.83
C VAL A 232 -5.32 -8.23 6.89
N ALA A 233 -6.22 -8.64 6.02
CA ALA A 233 -6.92 -7.76 5.09
C ALA A 233 -8.19 -7.22 5.74
N VAL A 234 -8.49 -5.93 5.52
CA VAL A 234 -9.71 -5.27 5.98
C VAL A 234 -10.49 -4.74 4.79
N LEU A 235 -11.81 -4.97 4.77
CA LEU A 235 -12.74 -4.56 3.72
C LEU A 235 -13.94 -3.85 4.33
N GLY A 236 -14.38 -2.75 3.73
CA GLY A 236 -15.63 -2.07 4.06
C GLY A 236 -15.48 -0.60 4.40
N ASN A 237 -16.62 0.09 4.50
CA ASN A 237 -16.71 1.50 4.86
C ASN A 237 -17.05 1.65 6.35
N ASP A 238 -18.31 1.90 6.70
CA ASP A 238 -18.75 2.16 8.08
C ASP A 238 -18.67 0.91 8.99
N ASN A 239 -18.87 -0.27 8.40
CA ASN A 239 -18.82 -1.56 9.08
C ASN A 239 -17.74 -2.47 8.50
N PRO A 240 -16.46 -2.10 8.60
CA PRO A 240 -15.39 -2.90 8.06
C PRO A 240 -15.21 -4.20 8.83
N PHE A 241 -14.80 -5.24 8.11
CA PHE A 241 -14.48 -6.55 8.68
C PHE A 241 -13.11 -7.03 8.21
N ALA A 242 -12.49 -7.88 9.01
CA ALA A 242 -11.18 -8.44 8.76
C ALA A 242 -11.28 -9.86 8.20
N SER A 243 -10.40 -10.20 7.27
CA SER A 243 -10.19 -11.56 6.76
C SER A 243 -9.66 -12.50 7.86
N ILE A 244 -9.39 -13.74 7.51
CA ILE A 244 -8.47 -14.59 8.29
C ILE A 244 -7.08 -13.99 8.25
N CYS A 245 -6.22 -14.38 9.21
CA CYS A 245 -4.83 -13.95 9.27
C CYS A 245 -3.94 -14.82 8.38
N GLY A 246 -2.95 -14.22 7.74
CA GLY A 246 -1.87 -14.90 7.05
C GLY A 246 -0.53 -14.59 7.71
N GLU A 247 0.41 -15.51 7.61
CA GLU A 247 1.76 -15.37 8.14
C GLU A 247 2.77 -15.34 6.99
N ILE A 248 3.76 -14.45 7.11
CA ILE A 248 4.91 -14.43 6.23
C ILE A 248 6.12 -14.92 7.01
N ASP A 249 6.68 -16.04 6.56
CA ASP A 249 7.93 -16.58 7.07
C ASP A 249 9.02 -16.30 6.03
N SER A 250 9.80 -15.25 6.26
CA SER A 250 10.84 -14.81 5.33
C SER A 250 12.03 -15.78 5.23
N GLY A 251 12.15 -16.74 6.16
CA GLY A 251 13.31 -17.61 6.23
C GLY A 251 14.64 -16.87 6.51
N ALA A 252 14.59 -15.54 6.63
CA ALA A 252 15.73 -14.65 6.81
C ALA A 252 15.56 -13.76 8.05
N GLU A 253 16.66 -13.17 8.52
CA GLU A 253 16.66 -12.27 9.70
C GLU A 253 15.85 -10.98 9.47
N PHE A 254 15.51 -10.66 8.20
CA PHE A 254 14.76 -9.48 7.80
C PHE A 254 14.09 -9.67 6.43
N TYR A 255 12.82 -9.25 6.29
CA TYR A 255 12.03 -9.31 5.07
C TYR A 255 12.16 -7.99 4.31
N ASP A 256 13.19 -7.89 3.47
CA ASP A 256 13.47 -6.71 2.64
C ASP A 256 12.76 -6.76 1.27
N TYR A 257 13.03 -5.75 0.43
CA TYR A 257 12.45 -5.64 -0.92
C TYR A 257 12.79 -6.86 -1.79
N ASP A 258 14.03 -7.36 -1.71
CA ASP A 258 14.49 -8.49 -2.52
C ASP A 258 13.81 -9.79 -2.06
N ALA A 259 13.59 -9.95 -0.75
CA ALA A 259 12.83 -11.07 -0.20
C ALA A 259 11.33 -11.00 -0.56
N LYS A 260 10.77 -9.78 -0.71
CA LYS A 260 9.34 -9.58 -1.06
C LYS A 260 9.01 -9.90 -2.51
N TYR A 261 9.90 -9.59 -3.45
CA TYR A 261 9.55 -9.57 -4.88
C TYR A 261 10.50 -10.33 -5.80
N ILE A 262 11.69 -10.72 -5.34
CA ILE A 262 12.75 -11.30 -6.17
C ILE A 262 13.11 -12.73 -5.76
N SER A 263 13.09 -13.05 -4.45
CA SER A 263 13.46 -14.38 -3.96
C SER A 263 12.24 -15.25 -3.62
N ASP A 264 12.23 -16.49 -4.10
CA ASP A 264 11.21 -17.50 -3.76
C ASP A 264 11.36 -18.08 -2.32
N CYS A 265 12.07 -17.36 -1.43
CA CYS A 265 12.41 -17.88 -0.10
C CYS A 265 11.33 -17.64 0.96
N ALA A 266 10.36 -16.77 0.72
CA ALA A 266 9.31 -16.49 1.69
C ALA A 266 8.19 -17.54 1.60
N HIS A 267 7.88 -18.16 2.73
CA HIS A 267 6.74 -19.07 2.84
C HIS A 267 5.52 -18.33 3.39
N LEU A 268 4.40 -18.46 2.68
CA LEU A 268 3.11 -17.91 3.10
C LEU A 268 2.28 -19.01 3.74
N TYR A 269 1.81 -18.76 4.96
CA TYR A 269 0.88 -19.65 5.65
C TYR A 269 -0.48 -18.99 5.79
N ILE A 270 -1.50 -19.56 5.16
CA ILE A 270 -2.89 -19.10 5.23
C ILE A 270 -3.76 -20.31 5.60
N PRO A 271 -4.33 -20.37 6.80
CA PRO A 271 -4.22 -19.39 7.90
C PRO A 271 -2.83 -19.33 8.56
N ALA A 272 -2.55 -18.22 9.26
CA ALA A 272 -1.34 -18.04 10.06
C ALA A 272 -1.23 -19.10 11.18
N ARG A 273 0.00 -19.47 11.53
CA ARG A 273 0.32 -20.48 12.57
C ARG A 273 0.26 -19.88 13.98
N ILE A 274 -0.82 -19.20 14.32
CA ILE A 274 -1.10 -18.60 15.62
C ILE A 274 -2.37 -19.19 16.24
N SER A 275 -2.59 -18.96 17.54
CA SER A 275 -3.80 -19.47 18.21
C SER A 275 -5.08 -18.78 17.71
N GLU A 276 -6.21 -19.46 17.83
CA GLU A 276 -7.53 -18.89 17.50
C GLU A 276 -7.80 -17.58 18.29
N GLN A 277 -7.46 -17.56 19.55
CA GLN A 277 -7.58 -16.38 20.41
C GLN A 277 -6.73 -15.22 19.89
N THR A 278 -5.49 -15.48 19.48
CA THR A 278 -4.58 -14.48 18.92
C THR A 278 -5.11 -14.00 17.56
N THR A 279 -5.64 -14.92 16.74
CA THR A 279 -6.26 -14.58 15.45
C THR A 279 -7.40 -13.57 15.63
N GLU A 280 -8.32 -13.80 16.55
CA GLU A 280 -9.42 -12.86 16.81
C GLU A 280 -8.89 -11.52 17.34
N GLN A 281 -7.89 -11.53 18.22
CA GLN A 281 -7.27 -10.30 18.71
C GLN A 281 -6.63 -9.48 17.57
N VAL A 282 -5.90 -10.12 16.66
CA VAL A 282 -5.30 -9.47 15.48
C VAL A 282 -6.38 -8.84 14.62
N ARG A 283 -7.46 -9.58 14.33
CA ARG A 283 -8.59 -9.10 13.52
C ARG A 283 -9.29 -7.89 14.15
N GLU A 284 -9.55 -7.94 15.46
CA GLU A 284 -10.15 -6.82 16.20
C GLU A 284 -9.23 -5.58 16.19
N LEU A 285 -7.93 -5.77 16.40
CA LEU A 285 -6.95 -4.69 16.36
C LEU A 285 -6.82 -4.09 14.96
N ALA A 286 -6.86 -4.91 13.91
CA ALA A 286 -6.82 -4.45 12.54
C ALA A 286 -8.01 -3.54 12.20
N VAL A 287 -9.22 -3.95 12.56
CA VAL A 287 -10.43 -3.13 12.39
C VAL A 287 -10.35 -1.84 13.21
N ARG A 288 -9.79 -1.90 14.44
CA ARG A 288 -9.58 -0.71 15.28
C ARG A 288 -8.62 0.28 14.64
N VAL A 289 -7.46 -0.19 14.16
CA VAL A 289 -6.47 0.64 13.46
C VAL A 289 -7.08 1.24 12.20
N TYR A 290 -7.74 0.42 11.38
CA TYR A 290 -8.43 0.84 10.16
C TYR A 290 -9.39 2.02 10.40
N LYS A 291 -10.26 1.88 11.42
CA LYS A 291 -11.22 2.93 11.79
C LYS A 291 -10.54 4.17 12.36
N ALA A 292 -9.51 4.01 13.19
CA ALA A 292 -8.75 5.12 13.76
C ALA A 292 -8.02 5.95 12.70
N MET A 293 -7.49 5.29 11.65
CA MET A 293 -6.87 5.96 10.50
C MET A 293 -7.90 6.62 9.55
N GLY A 294 -9.20 6.36 9.73
CA GLY A 294 -10.24 6.85 8.83
C GLY A 294 -10.21 6.17 7.46
N CYS A 295 -9.74 4.93 7.38
CA CYS A 295 -9.72 4.16 6.14
C CYS A 295 -11.12 3.80 5.66
N ARG A 296 -11.24 3.57 4.34
CA ARG A 296 -12.44 3.11 3.63
C ARG A 296 -12.04 2.13 2.53
N GLY A 297 -13.00 1.34 2.08
CA GLY A 297 -12.81 0.36 1.02
C GLY A 297 -11.89 -0.76 1.46
N MET A 298 -10.59 -0.55 1.47
CA MET A 298 -9.60 -1.59 1.73
C MET A 298 -8.40 -1.11 2.54
N SER A 299 -7.75 -2.02 3.23
CA SER A 299 -6.35 -1.94 3.67
C SER A 299 -5.81 -3.31 4.05
N ARG A 300 -4.48 -3.46 4.11
CA ARG A 300 -3.82 -4.56 4.80
C ARG A 300 -3.15 -4.02 6.05
N VAL A 301 -3.35 -4.69 7.16
CA VAL A 301 -2.78 -4.31 8.46
C VAL A 301 -1.82 -5.39 8.90
N ASP A 302 -0.61 -5.01 9.25
CA ASP A 302 0.51 -5.90 9.49
C ASP A 302 0.91 -5.83 10.97
N PHE A 303 1.15 -7.00 11.57
CA PHE A 303 1.45 -7.16 12.99
C PHE A 303 2.66 -8.08 13.19
N PHE A 304 3.32 -7.93 14.33
CA PHE A 304 4.17 -8.95 14.90
C PHE A 304 3.41 -9.67 16.03
N VAL A 305 3.44 -11.00 16.01
CA VAL A 305 2.92 -11.83 17.11
C VAL A 305 4.09 -12.47 17.82
N LYS A 306 4.33 -12.05 19.07
CA LYS A 306 5.45 -12.55 19.88
C LYS A 306 5.17 -13.97 20.37
N SER A 307 6.22 -14.67 20.83
CA SER A 307 6.11 -16.03 21.35
C SER A 307 5.23 -16.17 22.61
N ASP A 308 5.02 -15.07 23.34
CA ASP A 308 4.11 -15.00 24.49
C ASP A 308 2.66 -14.66 24.10
N GLY A 309 2.38 -14.49 22.80
CA GLY A 309 1.08 -14.14 22.24
C GLY A 309 0.78 -12.64 22.21
N GLU A 310 1.70 -11.77 22.64
CA GLU A 310 1.53 -10.33 22.52
C GLU A 310 1.45 -9.92 21.04
N VAL A 311 0.40 -9.18 20.69
CA VAL A 311 0.18 -8.64 19.33
C VAL A 311 0.67 -7.21 19.27
N VAL A 312 1.62 -6.94 18.37
CA VAL A 312 2.25 -5.63 18.20
C VAL A 312 1.98 -5.12 16.78
N PHE A 313 1.30 -4.00 16.65
CA PHE A 313 1.04 -3.35 15.37
C PHE A 313 2.35 -2.87 14.72
N ASN A 314 2.51 -3.18 13.44
CA ASN A 314 3.64 -2.74 12.62
C ASN A 314 3.28 -1.59 11.70
N GLU A 315 2.45 -1.85 10.67
CA GLU A 315 2.05 -0.86 9.68
C GLU A 315 0.67 -1.14 9.08
N ILE A 316 0.14 -0.18 8.32
CA ILE A 316 -1.09 -0.30 7.54
C ILE A 316 -0.83 0.16 6.12
N ASN A 317 -1.25 -0.65 5.14
CA ASN A 317 -1.10 -0.41 3.71
C ASN A 317 -2.46 -0.09 3.10
N THR A 318 -2.62 1.10 2.56
CA THR A 318 -3.92 1.63 2.09
C THR A 318 -4.33 1.11 0.73
N ILE A 319 -3.37 0.82 -0.15
CA ILE A 319 -3.60 0.16 -1.45
C ILE A 319 -2.67 -1.05 -1.55
N PRO A 320 -3.04 -2.16 -0.89
CA PRO A 320 -2.23 -3.38 -0.91
C PRO A 320 -2.08 -3.93 -2.32
N GLY A 321 -1.05 -4.76 -2.53
CA GLY A 321 -0.81 -5.42 -3.80
C GLY A 321 -1.95 -6.36 -4.22
N PHE A 322 -2.16 -6.45 -5.53
CA PHE A 322 -3.16 -7.30 -6.17
C PHE A 322 -2.56 -8.32 -7.15
N THR A 323 -1.27 -8.62 -7.02
CA THR A 323 -0.63 -9.68 -7.82
C THR A 323 -1.16 -11.07 -7.42
N SER A 324 -0.87 -12.09 -8.21
CA SER A 324 -1.24 -13.47 -7.90
C SER A 324 -0.62 -14.03 -6.61
N ILE A 325 0.47 -13.39 -6.12
CA ILE A 325 1.13 -13.77 -4.87
C ILE A 325 0.77 -12.86 -3.70
N SER A 326 0.07 -11.74 -3.94
CA SER A 326 -0.26 -10.74 -2.91
C SER A 326 -1.19 -11.30 -1.85
N MET A 327 -0.91 -10.97 -0.60
CA MET A 327 -1.66 -11.48 0.56
C MET A 327 -3.10 -10.97 0.60
N TYR A 328 -3.36 -9.71 0.26
CA TYR A 328 -4.69 -9.11 0.38
C TYR A 328 -5.79 -9.93 -0.32
N PRO A 329 -5.70 -10.23 -1.64
CA PRO A 329 -6.71 -11.05 -2.30
C PRO A 329 -6.70 -12.51 -1.82
N LYS A 330 -5.53 -13.09 -1.50
CA LYS A 330 -5.44 -14.46 -0.98
C LYS A 330 -6.13 -14.64 0.36
N LEU A 331 -6.00 -13.66 1.26
CA LEU A 331 -6.65 -13.68 2.57
C LEU A 331 -8.17 -13.65 2.45
N PHE A 332 -8.72 -12.85 1.52
CA PHE A 332 -10.15 -12.84 1.27
C PHE A 332 -10.63 -14.10 0.56
N GLU A 333 -9.88 -14.63 -0.40
CA GLU A 333 -10.21 -15.91 -1.06
C GLU A 333 -10.27 -17.05 -0.05
N ALA A 334 -9.29 -17.12 0.88
CA ALA A 334 -9.30 -18.10 1.96
C ALA A 334 -10.39 -17.81 3.03
N SER A 335 -10.91 -16.59 3.09
CA SER A 335 -12.08 -16.21 3.91
C SER A 335 -13.43 -16.46 3.21
N GLY A 336 -13.42 -17.03 2.00
CA GLY A 336 -14.63 -17.36 1.24
C GLY A 336 -15.14 -16.27 0.29
N ILE A 337 -14.36 -15.21 0.04
CA ILE A 337 -14.67 -14.16 -0.94
C ILE A 337 -13.74 -14.33 -2.15
N PRO A 338 -14.25 -14.85 -3.28
CA PRO A 338 -13.47 -15.01 -4.51
C PRO A 338 -12.88 -13.68 -4.99
N TYR A 339 -11.74 -13.73 -5.68
CA TYR A 339 -11.05 -12.52 -6.14
C TYR A 339 -11.94 -11.61 -6.99
N SER A 340 -12.73 -12.15 -7.93
CA SER A 340 -13.67 -11.36 -8.75
C SER A 340 -14.73 -10.65 -7.91
N ASP A 341 -15.26 -11.33 -6.89
CA ASP A 341 -16.29 -10.80 -6.01
C ASP A 341 -15.70 -9.69 -5.12
N LEU A 342 -14.45 -9.87 -4.68
CA LEU A 342 -13.71 -8.83 -3.95
C LEU A 342 -13.55 -7.55 -4.78
N LEU A 343 -13.28 -7.66 -6.09
CA LEU A 343 -13.20 -6.49 -6.97
C LEU A 343 -14.57 -5.80 -7.11
N ASP A 344 -15.63 -6.57 -7.23
CA ASP A 344 -17.00 -6.06 -7.29
C ASP A 344 -17.38 -5.32 -6.00
N ASP A 345 -17.07 -5.91 -4.83
CA ASP A 345 -17.32 -5.31 -3.52
C ASP A 345 -16.54 -4.00 -3.36
N LEU A 346 -15.27 -3.96 -3.75
CA LEU A 346 -14.45 -2.75 -3.71
C LEU A 346 -15.01 -1.62 -4.59
N ILE A 347 -15.48 -1.96 -5.79
CA ILE A 347 -16.13 -0.99 -6.69
C ILE A 347 -17.45 -0.50 -6.09
N ALA A 348 -18.25 -1.40 -5.51
CA ALA A 348 -19.50 -1.04 -4.86
C ALA A 348 -19.26 -0.09 -3.67
N LEU A 349 -18.29 -0.40 -2.80
CA LEU A 349 -17.91 0.45 -1.67
C LEU A 349 -17.43 1.84 -2.11
N ALA A 350 -16.72 1.94 -3.24
CA ALA A 350 -16.29 3.22 -3.78
C ALA A 350 -17.47 4.09 -4.25
N LEU A 351 -18.58 3.46 -4.65
CA LEU A 351 -19.78 4.16 -5.13
C LEU A 351 -20.77 4.54 -4.02
N GLU A 352 -20.57 4.05 -2.78
CA GLU A 352 -21.38 4.43 -1.61
C GLU A 352 -21.03 5.82 -1.06
N ALA A 353 -19.95 6.44 -1.50
CA ALA A 353 -19.35 7.64 -0.94
C ALA A 353 -19.98 8.95 -1.44
#